data_d4c4bd7344c35e24ab25ee63162152af
#
_entry.id   d4c4bd7344c35e24ab25ee63162152af
#
_cell.length_a   1.000
_cell.length_b   1.000
_cell.length_c   1.000
_cell.angle_alpha   90.00
_cell.angle_beta   90.00
_cell.angle_gamma   90.00
#
_symmetry.space_group_name_H-M   'P 1'
#
loop_
_entity.id
_entity.type
_entity.pdbx_description
1 polymer ?
#
loop_
_entity_poly.entity_id
_entity_poly.type
_entity_poly.pdbx_seq_one_letter_code
_entity_poly.pdbx_strand_id
1 'polypeptide(L)'
;MIPTLTWTPDGVRFIDQTKLPLEESYVLATTYEEVADVIVTMVVRGAPAIGVSAAYGVALGALRSNAATAKDFAPEFEAICTRLAGTRPTAVNLFWAIDRIKRLFANLMSTGATMADVKQKFISEAHAMYDEDIAACKTMGAFGGALLPDEGGVLTHCNAGALATCGYGTALGVIRSAVEQGKRIHVFADETRPFLQGARLTAWELMADGIPTTVICDNMAASLMRAGRIKAVVVGADRIAANGDFANKIGTYNVAILAKEHGIPFYCAAPWSTIDTATPTGEAIPIEERSAIEVTHHGGKQLTPNGVGICNPAFDVTPAKYVTAIITERGVLRAPYSESLKEMELVAG
;
A
#
# COMPACT_ATOMS: atom_id res chain seq x y z
N MET A 1 -2.91 17.31 -3.52
CA MET A 1 -2.93 15.96 -2.90
C MET A 1 -3.46 16.05 -1.48
N ILE A 2 -4.33 15.11 -1.09
CA ILE A 2 -4.90 15.03 0.25
C ILE A 2 -4.06 14.01 1.04
N PRO A 3 -3.50 14.36 2.21
CA PRO A 3 -2.74 13.43 3.02
C PRO A 3 -3.66 12.35 3.60
N THR A 4 -3.24 11.11 3.52
CA THR A 4 -3.98 9.95 4.04
C THR A 4 -4.07 9.98 5.57
N LEU A 5 -3.01 10.42 6.20
CA LEU A 5 -2.92 10.59 7.64
C LEU A 5 -2.07 11.83 7.97
N THR A 6 -2.34 12.43 9.13
CA THR A 6 -1.63 13.64 9.59
C THR A 6 -1.51 13.60 11.10
N TRP A 7 -0.28 13.74 11.60
CA TRP A 7 -0.05 13.95 13.03
C TRP A 7 -0.55 15.34 13.46
N THR A 8 -1.27 15.41 14.55
CA THR A 8 -1.77 16.65 15.17
C THR A 8 -1.40 16.66 16.66
N PRO A 9 -1.49 17.81 17.35
CA PRO A 9 -1.27 17.87 18.81
C PRO A 9 -2.19 16.93 19.61
N ASP A 10 -3.39 16.65 19.09
CA ASP A 10 -4.41 15.85 19.78
C ASP A 10 -4.32 14.34 19.42
N GLY A 11 -3.69 13.98 18.30
CA GLY A 11 -3.59 12.60 17.83
C GLY A 11 -3.29 12.50 16.34
N VAL A 12 -3.64 11.38 15.72
CA VAL A 12 -3.48 11.15 14.30
C VAL A 12 -4.82 11.27 13.59
N ARG A 13 -4.91 12.19 12.64
CA ARG A 13 -6.10 12.38 11.80
C ARG A 13 -5.97 11.58 10.53
N PHE A 14 -6.97 10.75 10.22
CA PHE A 14 -7.07 9.92 9.04
C PHE A 14 -8.23 10.36 8.15
N ILE A 15 -8.05 10.35 6.82
CA ILE A 15 -9.19 10.43 5.92
C ILE A 15 -9.96 9.11 5.96
N ASP A 16 -11.28 9.18 6.15
CA ASP A 16 -12.12 7.98 6.21
C ASP A 16 -12.37 7.43 4.80
N GLN A 17 -11.54 6.47 4.39
CA GLN A 17 -11.64 5.86 3.06
C GLN A 17 -12.88 4.96 2.90
N THR A 18 -13.55 4.60 3.99
CA THR A 18 -14.78 3.79 3.92
C THR A 18 -15.95 4.59 3.36
N LYS A 19 -15.92 5.90 3.52
CA LYS A 19 -16.95 6.82 3.07
C LYS A 19 -16.72 7.41 1.68
N LEU A 20 -15.47 7.39 1.20
CA LEU A 20 -15.15 7.84 -0.16
C LEU A 20 -15.84 6.94 -1.21
N PRO A 21 -16.24 7.48 -2.37
CA PRO A 21 -16.09 8.86 -2.83
C PRO A 21 -17.24 9.82 -2.42
N LEU A 22 -18.26 9.32 -1.72
CA LEU A 22 -19.51 10.05 -1.49
C LEU A 22 -19.39 11.12 -0.40
N GLU A 23 -18.54 10.87 0.60
CA GLU A 23 -18.33 11.77 1.73
C GLU A 23 -16.82 11.85 2.05
N GLU A 24 -16.25 13.04 2.02
CA GLU A 24 -14.91 13.30 2.54
C GLU A 24 -15.02 13.67 4.01
N SER A 25 -14.60 12.76 4.87
CA SER A 25 -14.61 12.94 6.32
C SER A 25 -13.34 12.40 6.94
N TYR A 26 -13.11 12.76 8.20
CA TYR A 26 -11.87 12.45 8.89
C TYR A 26 -12.16 11.83 10.26
N VAL A 27 -11.33 10.87 10.66
CA VAL A 27 -11.31 10.26 11.99
C VAL A 27 -10.05 10.73 12.70
N LEU A 28 -10.19 11.20 13.95
CA LEU A 28 -9.08 11.51 14.82
C LEU A 28 -8.88 10.36 15.81
N ALA A 29 -7.75 9.68 15.72
CA ALA A 29 -7.33 8.68 16.69
C ALA A 29 -6.41 9.31 17.73
N THR A 30 -6.77 9.24 18.98
CA THR A 30 -6.06 9.84 20.14
C THR A 30 -5.32 8.81 20.97
N THR A 31 -5.58 7.53 20.74
CA THR A 31 -4.94 6.38 21.40
C THR A 31 -4.45 5.35 20.38
N TYR A 32 -3.58 4.44 20.80
CA TYR A 32 -3.10 3.38 19.92
C TYR A 32 -4.18 2.33 19.61
N GLU A 33 -5.15 2.14 20.51
CA GLU A 33 -6.31 1.28 20.26
C GLU A 33 -7.17 1.83 19.12
N GLU A 34 -7.45 3.16 19.15
CA GLU A 34 -8.18 3.83 18.08
C GLU A 34 -7.43 3.74 16.75
N VAL A 35 -6.08 3.85 16.74
CA VAL A 35 -5.28 3.60 15.54
C VAL A 35 -5.42 2.15 15.06
N ALA A 36 -5.38 1.18 15.98
CA ALA A 36 -5.61 -0.22 15.63
C ALA A 36 -7.00 -0.43 15.01
N ASP A 37 -8.03 0.20 15.56
CA ASP A 37 -9.41 0.11 15.05
C ASP A 37 -9.55 0.76 13.67
N VAL A 38 -8.92 1.90 13.44
CA VAL A 38 -8.83 2.58 12.12
C VAL A 38 -8.24 1.65 11.05
N ILE A 39 -7.21 0.84 11.41
CA ILE A 39 -6.62 -0.15 10.48
C ILE A 39 -7.56 -1.33 10.25
N VAL A 40 -8.15 -1.89 11.30
CA VAL A 40 -9.07 -3.05 11.23
C VAL A 40 -10.30 -2.72 10.41
N THR A 41 -10.90 -1.55 10.64
CA THR A 41 -12.12 -1.09 9.96
C THR A 41 -11.87 -0.53 8.56
N MET A 42 -10.60 -0.50 8.12
CA MET A 42 -10.18 0.01 6.80
C MET A 42 -10.51 1.50 6.56
N VAL A 43 -10.63 2.29 7.62
CA VAL A 43 -10.57 3.76 7.54
C VAL A 43 -9.25 4.17 6.89
N VAL A 44 -8.14 3.49 7.26
CA VAL A 44 -6.86 3.51 6.55
C VAL A 44 -6.53 2.10 6.02
N ARG A 45 -5.97 2.02 4.80
CA ARG A 45 -5.56 0.79 4.13
C ARG A 45 -4.38 1.05 3.19
N GLY A 46 -3.77 -0.01 2.67
CA GLY A 46 -2.55 0.04 1.85
C GLY A 46 -1.31 -0.19 2.70
N ALA A 47 -0.39 -1.01 2.18
CA ALA A 47 0.73 -1.52 2.96
C ALA A 47 1.60 -0.40 3.59
N PRO A 48 2.05 0.66 2.86
CA PRO A 48 2.84 1.72 3.45
C PRO A 48 2.06 2.56 4.48
N ALA A 49 0.83 2.97 4.16
CA ALA A 49 0.01 3.78 5.07
C ALA A 49 -0.27 3.07 6.40
N ILE A 50 -0.50 1.74 6.38
CA ILE A 50 -0.69 0.93 7.59
C ILE A 50 0.58 0.90 8.44
N GLY A 51 1.76 0.77 7.82
CA GLY A 51 3.03 0.77 8.53
C GLY A 51 3.27 2.08 9.30
N VAL A 52 3.12 3.22 8.62
CA VAL A 52 3.27 4.54 9.26
C VAL A 52 2.19 4.80 10.30
N SER A 53 0.94 4.34 10.05
CA SER A 53 -0.13 4.41 11.05
C SER A 53 0.23 3.67 12.33
N ALA A 54 0.81 2.47 12.22
CA ALA A 54 1.25 1.70 13.37
C ALA A 54 2.39 2.41 14.13
N ALA A 55 3.35 3.00 13.41
CA ALA A 55 4.41 3.79 14.04
C ALA A 55 3.86 4.95 14.87
N TYR A 56 2.89 5.70 14.32
CA TYR A 56 2.18 6.73 15.08
C TYR A 56 1.35 6.16 16.22
N GLY A 57 0.74 4.98 16.06
CA GLY A 57 0.04 4.29 17.15
C GLY A 57 0.95 3.99 18.32
N VAL A 58 2.17 3.48 18.05
CA VAL A 58 3.17 3.26 19.11
C VAL A 58 3.57 4.57 19.78
N ALA A 59 3.77 5.64 19.01
CA ALA A 59 4.10 6.95 19.55
C ALA A 59 2.97 7.50 20.46
N LEU A 60 1.69 7.33 20.07
CA LEU A 60 0.55 7.70 20.90
C LEU A 60 0.49 6.89 22.20
N GLY A 61 0.74 5.57 22.12
CA GLY A 61 0.82 4.71 23.30
C GLY A 61 1.89 5.19 24.29
N ALA A 62 3.08 5.49 23.79
CA ALA A 62 4.16 6.03 24.62
C ALA A 62 3.78 7.39 25.23
N LEU A 63 3.17 8.30 24.46
CA LEU A 63 2.74 9.61 24.96
C LEU A 63 1.75 9.50 26.12
N ARG A 64 0.82 8.55 26.04
CA ARG A 64 -0.23 8.33 27.05
C ARG A 64 0.25 7.53 28.26
N SER A 65 1.39 6.86 28.17
CA SER A 65 1.95 6.09 29.27
C SER A 65 2.37 6.96 30.45
N ASN A 66 2.05 6.49 31.65
CA ASN A 66 2.47 7.04 32.93
C ASN A 66 3.74 6.37 33.48
N ALA A 67 4.39 5.50 32.74
CA ALA A 67 5.64 4.85 33.15
C ALA A 67 6.71 5.90 33.51
N ALA A 68 7.38 5.70 34.62
CA ALA A 68 8.43 6.61 35.09
C ALA A 68 9.73 6.46 34.30
N THR A 69 10.04 5.23 33.86
CA THR A 69 11.25 4.89 33.14
C THR A 69 10.94 4.08 31.88
N ALA A 70 11.86 4.04 30.93
CA ALA A 70 11.76 3.18 29.75
C ALA A 70 11.63 1.70 30.12
N LYS A 71 12.25 1.27 31.24
CA LYS A 71 12.15 -0.10 31.75
C LYS A 71 10.73 -0.42 32.23
N ASP A 72 10.09 0.51 32.93
CA ASP A 72 8.70 0.34 33.42
C ASP A 72 7.71 0.34 32.25
N PHE A 73 8.04 1.02 31.14
CA PHE A 73 7.25 1.08 29.92
C PHE A 73 7.34 -0.21 29.08
N ALA A 74 8.38 -1.00 29.22
CA ALA A 74 8.64 -2.14 28.32
C ALA A 74 7.47 -3.14 28.23
N PRO A 75 6.76 -3.55 29.30
CA PRO A 75 5.59 -4.42 29.18
C PRO A 75 4.43 -3.79 28.40
N GLU A 76 4.17 -2.50 28.61
CA GLU A 76 3.14 -1.75 27.90
C GLU A 76 3.51 -1.60 26.43
N PHE A 77 4.77 -1.32 26.12
CA PHE A 77 5.29 -1.25 24.74
C PHE A 77 5.06 -2.55 23.96
N GLU A 78 5.35 -3.70 24.55
CA GLU A 78 5.10 -5.01 23.91
C GLU A 78 3.59 -5.26 23.70
N ALA A 79 2.74 -4.85 24.64
CA ALA A 79 1.29 -4.94 24.48
C ALA A 79 0.78 -4.07 23.33
N ILE A 80 1.27 -2.83 23.21
CA ILE A 80 0.96 -1.91 22.11
C ILE A 80 1.38 -2.53 20.76
N CYS A 81 2.63 -3.00 20.66
CA CYS A 81 3.14 -3.64 19.45
C CYS A 81 2.31 -4.87 19.06
N THR A 82 1.96 -5.71 20.04
CA THR A 82 1.13 -6.92 19.82
C THR A 82 -0.26 -6.56 19.32
N ARG A 83 -0.91 -5.55 19.91
CA ARG A 83 -2.24 -5.09 19.46
C ARG A 83 -2.22 -4.58 18.02
N LEU A 84 -1.21 -3.77 17.67
CA LEU A 84 -1.06 -3.23 16.32
C LEU A 84 -0.70 -4.33 15.31
N ALA A 85 0.21 -5.24 15.62
CA ALA A 85 0.57 -6.38 14.77
C ALA A 85 -0.64 -7.28 14.44
N GLY A 86 -1.54 -7.47 15.41
CA GLY A 86 -2.77 -8.26 15.24
C GLY A 86 -3.82 -7.64 14.32
N THR A 87 -3.67 -6.38 13.89
CA THR A 87 -4.67 -5.70 13.04
C THR A 87 -4.72 -6.24 11.62
N ARG A 88 -3.55 -6.53 11.01
CA ARG A 88 -3.41 -7.05 9.64
C ARG A 88 -2.23 -8.02 9.57
N PRO A 89 -2.41 -9.29 9.97
CA PRO A 89 -1.31 -10.26 10.14
C PRO A 89 -0.51 -10.59 8.86
N THR A 90 -1.04 -10.27 7.68
CA THR A 90 -0.38 -10.53 6.39
C THR A 90 0.36 -9.33 5.82
N ALA A 91 0.23 -8.15 6.43
CA ALA A 91 0.78 -6.89 5.90
C ALA A 91 2.26 -6.71 6.25
N VAL A 92 3.17 -6.92 5.28
CA VAL A 92 4.64 -6.86 5.47
C VAL A 92 5.08 -5.51 6.06
N ASN A 93 4.59 -4.41 5.53
CA ASN A 93 4.98 -3.07 5.97
C ASN A 93 4.55 -2.75 7.41
N LEU A 94 3.49 -3.38 7.92
CA LEU A 94 3.09 -3.27 9.31
C LEU A 94 4.17 -3.83 10.24
N PHE A 95 4.64 -5.05 9.94
CA PHE A 95 5.69 -5.69 10.73
C PHE A 95 7.02 -4.96 10.59
N TRP A 96 7.39 -4.54 9.37
CA TRP A 96 8.59 -3.74 9.13
C TRP A 96 8.62 -2.47 9.99
N ALA A 97 7.50 -1.74 10.07
CA ALA A 97 7.40 -0.52 10.90
C ALA A 97 7.51 -0.83 12.40
N ILE A 98 6.79 -1.85 12.87
CA ILE A 98 6.86 -2.29 14.28
C ILE A 98 8.27 -2.73 14.65
N ASP A 99 8.94 -3.51 13.80
CA ASP A 99 10.30 -3.98 14.04
C ASP A 99 11.32 -2.82 14.06
N ARG A 100 11.10 -1.80 13.22
CA ARG A 100 11.93 -0.58 13.22
C ARG A 100 11.81 0.16 14.55
N ILE A 101 10.59 0.34 15.08
CA ILE A 101 10.37 0.95 16.40
C ILE A 101 10.91 0.05 17.52
N LYS A 102 10.80 -1.27 17.44
CA LYS A 102 11.37 -2.21 18.42
C LYS A 102 12.90 -2.09 18.50
N ARG A 103 13.57 -1.99 17.36
CA ARG A 103 15.03 -1.75 17.32
C ARG A 103 15.39 -0.40 17.94
N LEU A 104 14.64 0.66 17.64
CA LEU A 104 14.82 1.96 18.26
C LEU A 104 14.67 1.87 19.78
N PHE A 105 13.61 1.23 20.28
CA PHE A 105 13.35 1.07 21.71
C PHE A 105 14.47 0.28 22.40
N ALA A 106 14.93 -0.82 21.81
CA ALA A 106 16.06 -1.60 22.34
C ALA A 106 17.35 -0.75 22.48
N ASN A 107 17.63 0.10 21.51
CA ASN A 107 18.75 1.02 21.57
C ASN A 107 18.57 2.07 22.70
N LEU A 108 17.38 2.67 22.81
CA LEU A 108 17.07 3.64 23.88
C LEU A 108 17.21 3.01 25.27
N MET A 109 16.76 1.76 25.43
CA MET A 109 16.91 1.00 26.67
C MET A 109 18.40 0.77 27.02
N SER A 110 19.23 0.41 26.04
CA SER A 110 20.66 0.15 26.23
C SER A 110 21.47 1.38 26.61
N THR A 111 21.02 2.56 26.17
CA THR A 111 21.67 3.85 26.45
C THR A 111 21.13 4.53 27.71
N GLY A 112 20.15 3.92 28.40
CA GLY A 112 19.57 4.48 29.62
C GLY A 112 18.72 5.73 29.37
N ALA A 113 18.07 5.81 28.20
CA ALA A 113 17.21 6.94 27.83
C ALA A 113 16.05 7.15 28.83
N THR A 114 15.68 8.40 29.06
CA THR A 114 14.53 8.76 29.89
C THR A 114 13.23 8.46 29.16
N MET A 115 12.10 8.39 29.89
CA MET A 115 10.79 8.26 29.25
C MET A 115 10.44 9.45 28.35
N ALA A 116 10.94 10.64 28.64
CA ALA A 116 10.80 11.81 27.78
C ALA A 116 11.54 11.62 26.45
N ASP A 117 12.75 11.04 26.49
CA ASP A 117 13.50 10.69 25.27
C ASP A 117 12.77 9.64 24.43
N VAL A 118 12.20 8.60 25.06
CA VAL A 118 11.40 7.57 24.37
C VAL A 118 10.23 8.21 23.64
N LYS A 119 9.42 9.02 24.30
CA LYS A 119 8.27 9.72 23.73
C LYS A 119 8.69 10.56 22.52
N GLN A 120 9.70 11.40 22.68
CA GLN A 120 10.18 12.28 21.62
C GLN A 120 10.77 11.49 20.43
N LYS A 121 11.55 10.44 20.70
CA LYS A 121 12.18 9.62 19.66
C LYS A 121 11.16 8.81 18.86
N PHE A 122 10.11 8.28 19.51
CA PHE A 122 9.05 7.55 18.79
C PHE A 122 8.26 8.48 17.85
N ILE A 123 7.93 9.70 18.28
CA ILE A 123 7.29 10.70 17.42
C ILE A 123 8.21 11.04 16.24
N SER A 124 9.48 11.35 16.53
CA SER A 124 10.45 11.70 15.47
C SER A 124 10.65 10.56 14.47
N GLU A 125 10.66 9.30 14.93
CA GLU A 125 10.80 8.12 14.08
C GLU A 125 9.57 7.91 13.20
N ALA A 126 8.36 8.09 13.76
CA ALA A 126 7.13 8.00 12.98
C ALA A 126 7.06 9.11 11.90
N HIS A 127 7.51 10.33 12.22
CA HIS A 127 7.65 11.40 11.24
C HIS A 127 8.68 11.05 10.16
N ALA A 128 9.83 10.49 10.54
CA ALA A 128 10.84 10.06 9.58
C ALA A 128 10.28 9.01 8.60
N MET A 129 9.54 8.01 9.11
CA MET A 129 8.87 7.01 8.26
C MET A 129 7.85 7.65 7.31
N TYR A 130 7.10 8.64 7.77
CA TYR A 130 6.13 9.38 6.95
C TYR A 130 6.82 10.12 5.80
N ASP A 131 7.88 10.86 6.10
CA ASP A 131 8.63 11.63 5.12
C ASP A 131 9.40 10.74 4.13
N GLU A 132 9.98 9.63 4.63
CA GLU A 132 10.63 8.60 3.82
C GLU A 132 9.66 7.96 2.83
N ASP A 133 8.43 7.65 3.24
CA ASP A 133 7.40 7.09 2.36
C ASP A 133 7.08 8.04 1.21
N ILE A 134 6.87 9.32 1.49
CA ILE A 134 6.60 10.33 0.45
C ILE A 134 7.80 10.47 -0.49
N ALA A 135 9.02 10.53 0.04
CA ALA A 135 10.23 10.64 -0.76
C ALA A 135 10.42 9.40 -1.64
N ALA A 136 10.23 8.20 -1.09
CA ALA A 136 10.30 6.94 -1.83
C ALA A 136 9.27 6.88 -2.95
N CYS A 137 8.01 7.26 -2.68
CA CYS A 137 6.95 7.31 -3.68
C CYS A 137 7.27 8.28 -4.83
N LYS A 138 7.82 9.45 -4.54
CA LYS A 138 8.23 10.43 -5.56
C LYS A 138 9.41 9.93 -6.40
N THR A 139 10.41 9.32 -5.77
CA THR A 139 11.58 8.75 -6.47
C THR A 139 11.16 7.60 -7.37
N MET A 140 10.32 6.69 -6.87
CA MET A 140 9.70 5.60 -7.63
C MET A 140 8.87 6.15 -8.78
N GLY A 141 8.09 7.20 -8.53
CA GLY A 141 7.32 7.92 -9.53
C GLY A 141 8.20 8.42 -10.68
N ALA A 142 9.32 9.05 -10.38
CA ALA A 142 10.27 9.56 -11.39
C ALA A 142 10.83 8.43 -12.27
N PHE A 143 11.25 7.32 -11.68
CA PHE A 143 11.75 6.16 -12.43
C PHE A 143 10.65 5.51 -13.29
N GLY A 144 9.47 5.29 -12.70
CA GLY A 144 8.36 4.62 -13.38
C GLY A 144 7.70 5.51 -14.43
N GLY A 145 7.56 6.81 -14.16
CA GLY A 145 7.00 7.78 -15.08
C GLY A 145 7.73 7.81 -16.42
N ALA A 146 9.07 7.67 -16.38
CA ALA A 146 9.90 7.58 -17.58
C ALA A 146 9.59 6.35 -18.45
N LEU A 147 9.08 5.25 -17.86
CA LEU A 147 8.75 4.00 -18.57
C LEU A 147 7.37 4.02 -19.22
N LEU A 148 6.48 4.90 -18.78
CA LEU A 148 5.15 5.00 -19.37
C LEU A 148 5.21 5.66 -20.76
N PRO A 149 4.24 5.39 -21.65
CA PRO A 149 4.18 6.01 -22.97
C PRO A 149 4.00 7.54 -22.85
N ASP A 150 4.43 8.30 -23.86
CA ASP A 150 4.26 9.75 -23.88
C ASP A 150 2.78 10.17 -24.01
N GLU A 151 1.98 9.29 -24.60
CA GLU A 151 0.53 9.48 -24.72
C GLU A 151 -0.22 8.15 -24.77
N GLY A 152 -1.46 8.15 -24.30
CA GLY A 152 -2.39 7.02 -24.42
C GLY A 152 -2.87 6.49 -23.11
N GLY A 153 -3.54 5.34 -23.16
CA GLY A 153 -4.18 4.73 -22.01
C GLY A 153 -3.20 3.96 -21.12
N VAL A 154 -3.27 4.16 -19.83
CA VAL A 154 -2.59 3.36 -18.81
C VAL A 154 -3.65 2.71 -17.94
N LEU A 155 -3.60 1.38 -17.80
CA LEU A 155 -4.48 0.63 -16.92
C LEU A 155 -3.86 0.52 -15.52
N THR A 156 -4.69 0.67 -14.52
CA THR A 156 -4.34 0.34 -13.13
C THR A 156 -5.43 -0.49 -12.47
N HIS A 157 -5.06 -1.28 -11.48
CA HIS A 157 -5.94 -2.17 -10.72
C HIS A 157 -5.81 -1.91 -9.23
N CYS A 158 -6.92 -1.92 -8.49
CA CYS A 158 -6.99 -1.57 -7.09
C CYS A 158 -6.71 -0.07 -6.84
N ASN A 159 -6.17 0.24 -5.68
CA ASN A 159 -5.70 1.58 -5.35
C ASN A 159 -4.32 1.49 -4.68
N ALA A 160 -3.31 1.88 -5.42
CA ALA A 160 -1.93 2.04 -4.98
C ALA A 160 -1.51 3.52 -5.14
N GLY A 161 -2.37 4.41 -4.69
CA GLY A 161 -2.23 5.86 -4.76
C GLY A 161 -1.88 6.52 -3.43
N ALA A 162 -2.14 7.81 -3.34
CA ALA A 162 -1.92 8.61 -2.14
C ALA A 162 -2.65 8.01 -0.93
N LEU A 163 -3.88 7.52 -1.13
CA LEU A 163 -4.69 6.88 -0.08
C LEU A 163 -4.13 5.54 0.44
N ALA A 164 -3.18 4.93 -0.26
CA ALA A 164 -2.51 3.70 0.16
C ALA A 164 -1.13 3.93 0.79
N THR A 165 -0.65 5.16 0.75
CA THR A 165 0.65 5.64 1.23
C THR A 165 0.45 6.87 2.12
N CYS A 166 1.52 7.60 2.41
CA CYS A 166 1.40 8.85 3.19
C CYS A 166 0.99 10.06 2.36
N GLY A 167 0.97 9.97 1.00
CA GLY A 167 0.57 11.15 0.23
C GLY A 167 0.79 11.16 -1.28
N TYR A 168 1.67 10.34 -1.88
CA TYR A 168 1.94 10.42 -3.32
C TYR A 168 1.48 9.17 -4.09
N GLY A 169 1.61 8.01 -3.47
CA GLY A 169 1.27 6.73 -4.08
C GLY A 169 2.42 6.05 -4.80
N THR A 170 2.29 4.75 -4.97
CA THR A 170 3.24 3.93 -5.73
C THR A 170 2.85 3.87 -7.21
N ALA A 171 1.91 3.01 -7.62
CA ALA A 171 1.46 2.93 -9.01
C ALA A 171 0.83 4.25 -9.50
N LEU A 172 -0.02 4.88 -8.69
CA LEU A 172 -0.58 6.17 -9.08
C LEU A 172 0.47 7.30 -8.96
N GLY A 173 1.50 7.14 -8.13
CA GLY A 173 2.67 8.01 -8.11
C GLY A 173 3.45 7.97 -9.43
N VAL A 174 3.60 6.79 -10.02
CA VAL A 174 4.18 6.62 -11.37
C VAL A 174 3.35 7.37 -12.42
N ILE A 175 2.01 7.26 -12.35
CA ILE A 175 1.11 7.98 -13.26
C ILE A 175 1.21 9.50 -13.05
N ARG A 176 1.19 9.98 -11.80
CA ARG A 176 1.37 11.39 -11.45
C ARG A 176 2.67 11.95 -12.01
N SER A 177 3.75 11.24 -11.77
CA SER A 177 5.07 11.64 -12.25
C SER A 177 5.14 11.68 -13.79
N ALA A 178 4.50 10.74 -14.49
CA ALA A 178 4.41 10.78 -15.94
C ALA A 178 3.69 12.06 -16.43
N VAL A 179 2.58 12.43 -15.78
CA VAL A 179 1.84 13.66 -16.10
C VAL A 179 2.67 14.91 -15.76
N GLU A 180 3.35 14.93 -14.62
CA GLU A 180 4.28 16.01 -14.22
C GLU A 180 5.46 16.15 -15.22
N GLN A 181 5.88 15.05 -15.85
CA GLN A 181 6.87 15.02 -16.94
C GLN A 181 6.31 15.48 -18.29
N GLY A 182 5.05 15.90 -18.35
CA GLY A 182 4.39 16.41 -19.57
C GLY A 182 3.74 15.35 -20.46
N LYS A 183 3.64 14.09 -20.02
CA LYS A 183 3.00 13.01 -20.78
C LYS A 183 1.48 13.14 -20.75
N ARG A 184 0.84 12.80 -21.88
CA ARG A 184 -0.62 12.87 -22.05
C ARG A 184 -1.26 11.52 -21.74
N ILE A 185 -1.35 11.19 -20.47
CA ILE A 185 -1.87 9.91 -19.98
C ILE A 185 -3.39 10.00 -19.76
N HIS A 186 -4.12 8.98 -20.22
CA HIS A 186 -5.51 8.70 -19.84
C HIS A 186 -5.53 7.42 -19.02
N VAL A 187 -6.05 7.46 -17.80
CA VAL A 187 -6.07 6.29 -16.92
C VAL A 187 -7.36 5.50 -17.11
N PHE A 188 -7.21 4.18 -17.30
CA PHE A 188 -8.28 3.21 -17.13
C PHE A 188 -8.12 2.57 -15.75
N ALA A 189 -9.11 2.73 -14.89
CA ALA A 189 -9.12 2.16 -13.55
C ALA A 189 -10.11 0.98 -13.52
N ASP A 190 -9.60 -0.25 -13.33
CA ASP A 190 -10.46 -1.38 -13.01
C ASP A 190 -11.26 -1.06 -11.75
N GLU A 191 -12.57 -1.33 -11.73
CA GLU A 191 -13.41 -1.10 -10.55
C GLU A 191 -12.91 -1.85 -9.33
N THR A 192 -12.27 -3.01 -9.54
CA THR A 192 -11.63 -3.86 -8.52
C THR A 192 -12.63 -4.45 -7.54
N ARG A 193 -13.43 -5.42 -8.02
CA ARG A 193 -14.29 -6.23 -7.15
C ARG A 193 -13.44 -7.02 -6.13
N PRO A 194 -13.97 -7.40 -4.94
CA PRO A 194 -15.32 -7.05 -4.44
C PRO A 194 -15.44 -5.68 -3.76
N PHE A 195 -14.32 -5.08 -3.25
CA PHE A 195 -14.36 -3.88 -2.41
C PHE A 195 -14.38 -2.55 -3.19
N LEU A 196 -14.20 -2.60 -4.51
CA LEU A 196 -14.29 -1.48 -5.46
C LEU A 196 -13.28 -0.35 -5.20
N GLN A 197 -12.03 -0.69 -4.80
CA GLN A 197 -11.00 0.32 -4.54
C GLN A 197 -10.68 1.16 -5.78
N GLY A 198 -10.72 0.55 -6.98
CA GLY A 198 -10.49 1.28 -8.22
C GLY A 198 -11.58 2.29 -8.52
N ALA A 199 -12.85 1.86 -8.44
CA ALA A 199 -13.99 2.74 -8.70
C ALA A 199 -14.13 3.84 -7.63
N ARG A 200 -13.92 3.50 -6.36
CA ARG A 200 -14.18 4.39 -5.22
C ARG A 200 -13.01 5.31 -4.90
N LEU A 201 -11.80 4.78 -4.90
CA LEU A 201 -10.62 5.48 -4.37
C LEU A 201 -9.69 5.96 -5.50
N THR A 202 -9.33 5.08 -6.44
CA THR A 202 -8.44 5.45 -7.55
C THR A 202 -9.05 6.53 -8.43
N ALA A 203 -10.32 6.37 -8.82
CA ALA A 203 -11.00 7.37 -9.62
C ALA A 203 -11.12 8.69 -8.87
N TRP A 204 -11.46 8.65 -7.58
CA TRP A 204 -11.61 9.84 -6.75
C TRP A 204 -10.31 10.65 -6.66
N GLU A 205 -9.18 10.02 -6.33
CA GLU A 205 -7.92 10.74 -6.17
C GLU A 205 -7.34 11.24 -7.49
N LEU A 206 -7.43 10.46 -8.59
CA LEU A 206 -6.95 10.90 -9.90
C LEU A 206 -7.77 12.05 -10.46
N MET A 207 -9.10 12.05 -10.27
CA MET A 207 -9.96 13.16 -10.65
C MET A 207 -9.65 14.41 -9.83
N ALA A 208 -9.38 14.28 -8.53
CA ALA A 208 -8.95 15.40 -7.69
C ALA A 208 -7.62 16.01 -8.14
N ASP A 209 -6.74 15.21 -8.74
CA ASP A 209 -5.48 15.67 -9.33
C ASP A 209 -5.65 16.18 -10.80
N GLY A 210 -6.85 16.15 -11.36
CA GLY A 210 -7.13 16.59 -12.74
C GLY A 210 -6.61 15.63 -13.81
N ILE A 211 -6.32 14.37 -13.45
CA ILE A 211 -5.83 13.35 -14.38
C ILE A 211 -7.03 12.66 -15.08
N PRO A 212 -7.10 12.67 -16.42
CA PRO A 212 -8.20 12.05 -17.15
C PRO A 212 -8.34 10.56 -16.81
N THR A 213 -9.50 10.17 -16.28
CA THR A 213 -9.73 8.81 -15.75
C THR A 213 -11.07 8.25 -16.25
N THR A 214 -11.05 6.97 -16.60
CA THR A 214 -12.26 6.18 -16.92
C THR A 214 -12.27 4.93 -16.05
N VAL A 215 -13.34 4.74 -15.29
CA VAL A 215 -13.57 3.48 -14.57
C VAL A 215 -14.13 2.45 -15.53
N ILE A 216 -13.63 1.23 -15.44
CA ILE A 216 -14.10 0.08 -16.21
C ILE A 216 -14.41 -1.09 -15.28
N CYS A 217 -15.30 -2.00 -15.69
CA CYS A 217 -15.46 -3.27 -14.99
C CYS A 217 -14.22 -4.14 -15.19
N ASP A 218 -13.86 -4.95 -14.21
CA ASP A 218 -12.64 -5.76 -14.20
C ASP A 218 -12.51 -6.69 -15.43
N ASN A 219 -13.62 -7.11 -16.02
CA ASN A 219 -13.66 -7.97 -17.21
C ASN A 219 -13.55 -7.21 -18.54
N MET A 220 -13.41 -5.87 -18.54
CA MET A 220 -13.33 -5.06 -19.78
C MET A 220 -11.90 -4.85 -20.27
N ALA A 221 -10.90 -5.09 -19.42
CA ALA A 221 -9.50 -4.81 -19.72
C ALA A 221 -9.03 -5.42 -21.05
N ALA A 222 -9.31 -6.71 -21.31
CA ALA A 222 -8.93 -7.40 -22.54
C ALA A 222 -9.48 -6.73 -23.81
N SER A 223 -10.75 -6.28 -23.78
CA SER A 223 -11.39 -5.60 -24.92
C SER A 223 -10.68 -4.28 -25.25
N LEU A 224 -10.31 -3.52 -24.24
CA LEU A 224 -9.61 -2.24 -24.41
C LEU A 224 -8.15 -2.44 -24.84
N MET A 225 -7.48 -3.47 -24.34
CA MET A 225 -6.13 -3.87 -24.79
C MET A 225 -6.15 -4.25 -26.28
N ARG A 226 -7.09 -5.11 -26.67
CA ARG A 226 -7.27 -5.51 -28.09
C ARG A 226 -7.57 -4.32 -29.00
N ALA A 227 -8.35 -3.36 -28.53
CA ALA A 227 -8.66 -2.14 -29.26
C ALA A 227 -7.48 -1.14 -29.31
N GLY A 228 -6.33 -1.46 -28.70
CA GLY A 228 -5.15 -0.61 -28.66
C GLY A 228 -5.32 0.64 -27.79
N ARG A 229 -6.34 0.68 -26.95
CA ARG A 229 -6.62 1.82 -26.05
C ARG A 229 -5.73 1.85 -24.82
N ILE A 230 -5.28 0.67 -24.34
CA ILE A 230 -4.35 0.52 -23.23
C ILE A 230 -2.96 0.24 -23.81
N LYS A 231 -1.96 1.02 -23.38
CA LYS A 231 -0.57 0.96 -23.85
C LYS A 231 0.40 0.47 -22.77
N ALA A 232 0.03 0.57 -21.50
CA ALA A 232 0.81 0.09 -20.37
C ALA A 232 -0.12 -0.26 -19.22
N VAL A 233 0.37 -1.12 -18.32
CA VAL A 233 -0.27 -1.42 -17.04
C VAL A 233 0.70 -1.07 -15.93
N VAL A 234 0.21 -0.40 -14.86
CA VAL A 234 0.98 -0.18 -13.65
C VAL A 234 0.11 -0.46 -12.42
N VAL A 235 0.61 -1.33 -11.54
CA VAL A 235 -0.08 -1.76 -10.31
C VAL A 235 0.86 -1.67 -9.11
N GLY A 236 0.30 -1.67 -7.90
CA GLY A 236 1.07 -1.82 -6.67
C GLY A 236 1.37 -3.29 -6.35
N ALA A 237 1.94 -3.50 -5.16
CA ALA A 237 2.07 -4.83 -4.56
C ALA A 237 1.84 -4.76 -3.06
N ASP A 238 1.29 -5.84 -2.50
CA ASP A 238 1.18 -6.05 -1.05
C ASP A 238 2.40 -6.82 -0.49
N ARG A 239 3.03 -7.68 -1.31
CA ARG A 239 4.27 -8.39 -1.01
C ARG A 239 4.95 -8.85 -2.29
N ILE A 240 6.28 -8.73 -2.36
CA ILE A 240 7.10 -9.22 -3.46
C ILE A 240 8.08 -10.25 -2.90
N ALA A 241 8.07 -11.48 -3.47
CA ALA A 241 8.97 -12.56 -3.11
C ALA A 241 10.37 -12.39 -3.72
N ALA A 242 11.35 -13.14 -3.23
CA ALA A 242 12.75 -13.09 -3.66
C ALA A 242 12.97 -13.42 -5.14
N ASN A 243 12.04 -14.14 -5.78
CA ASN A 243 12.09 -14.46 -7.21
C ASN A 243 11.35 -13.43 -8.09
N GLY A 244 10.77 -12.38 -7.50
CA GLY A 244 10.01 -11.35 -8.20
C GLY A 244 8.52 -11.67 -8.42
N ASP A 245 8.02 -12.83 -7.99
CA ASP A 245 6.58 -13.07 -7.89
C ASP A 245 5.99 -12.10 -6.88
N PHE A 246 4.77 -11.63 -7.10
CA PHE A 246 4.20 -10.70 -6.15
C PHE A 246 2.70 -10.92 -5.92
N ALA A 247 2.28 -10.72 -4.69
CA ALA A 247 0.88 -10.67 -4.31
C ALA A 247 0.36 -9.24 -4.43
N ASN A 248 -0.82 -9.09 -5.02
CA ASN A 248 -1.57 -7.84 -5.04
C ASN A 248 -3.07 -8.16 -5.04
N LYS A 249 -3.90 -7.13 -5.01
CA LYS A 249 -5.36 -7.26 -4.99
C LYS A 249 -5.84 -8.25 -6.05
N ILE A 250 -6.76 -9.14 -5.63
CA ILE A 250 -7.38 -10.14 -6.51
C ILE A 250 -7.78 -9.53 -7.86
N GLY A 251 -7.44 -10.20 -8.95
CA GLY A 251 -7.61 -9.74 -10.33
C GLY A 251 -6.32 -9.23 -10.98
N THR A 252 -5.29 -8.92 -10.22
CA THR A 252 -4.00 -8.45 -10.75
C THR A 252 -3.35 -9.48 -11.68
N TYR A 253 -3.36 -10.76 -11.30
CA TYR A 253 -2.82 -11.83 -12.13
C TYR A 253 -3.58 -11.95 -13.45
N ASN A 254 -4.91 -11.81 -13.44
CA ASN A 254 -5.69 -11.78 -14.67
C ASN A 254 -5.25 -10.65 -15.62
N VAL A 255 -5.07 -9.45 -15.10
CA VAL A 255 -4.59 -8.29 -15.88
C VAL A 255 -3.18 -8.54 -16.44
N ALA A 256 -2.29 -9.17 -15.65
CA ALA A 256 -0.93 -9.47 -16.08
C ALA A 256 -0.90 -10.48 -17.26
N ILE A 257 -1.74 -11.51 -17.21
CA ILE A 257 -1.93 -12.48 -18.32
C ILE A 257 -2.42 -11.75 -19.57
N LEU A 258 -3.46 -10.92 -19.44
CA LEU A 258 -4.02 -10.16 -20.56
C LEU A 258 -3.00 -9.20 -21.17
N ALA A 259 -2.24 -8.49 -20.34
CA ALA A 259 -1.17 -7.60 -20.81
C ALA A 259 -0.12 -8.37 -21.62
N LYS A 260 0.30 -9.54 -21.14
CA LYS A 260 1.26 -10.41 -21.83
C LYS A 260 0.74 -10.90 -23.18
N GLU A 261 -0.52 -11.35 -23.25
CA GLU A 261 -1.17 -11.80 -24.47
C GLU A 261 -1.24 -10.70 -25.53
N HIS A 262 -1.45 -9.45 -25.10
CA HIS A 262 -1.53 -8.29 -26.00
C HIS A 262 -0.19 -7.57 -26.22
N GLY A 263 0.93 -8.08 -25.70
CA GLY A 263 2.25 -7.46 -25.83
C GLY A 263 2.39 -6.10 -25.14
N ILE A 264 1.57 -5.87 -24.11
CA ILE A 264 1.52 -4.61 -23.34
C ILE A 264 2.45 -4.73 -22.13
N PRO A 265 3.34 -3.74 -21.87
CA PRO A 265 4.20 -3.77 -20.70
C PRO A 265 3.38 -3.70 -19.40
N PHE A 266 3.76 -4.55 -18.44
CA PHE A 266 3.14 -4.65 -17.13
C PHE A 266 4.17 -4.34 -16.05
N TYR A 267 3.92 -3.29 -15.27
CA TYR A 267 4.81 -2.77 -14.25
C TYR A 267 4.24 -2.97 -12.85
N CYS A 268 5.09 -3.37 -11.91
CA CYS A 268 4.79 -3.39 -10.48
C CYS A 268 5.57 -2.26 -9.80
N ALA A 269 4.88 -1.36 -9.09
CA ALA A 269 5.50 -0.24 -8.37
C ALA A 269 5.23 -0.38 -6.87
N ALA A 270 6.29 -0.63 -6.09
CA ALA A 270 6.22 -0.82 -4.66
C ALA A 270 7.54 -0.42 -3.97
N PRO A 271 7.50 0.12 -2.74
CA PRO A 271 8.71 0.47 -2.02
C PRO A 271 9.52 -0.79 -1.66
N TRP A 272 10.82 -0.61 -1.45
CA TRP A 272 11.73 -1.69 -1.11
C TRP A 272 11.26 -2.47 0.13
N SER A 273 10.63 -1.81 1.08
CA SER A 273 10.04 -2.42 2.28
C SER A 273 8.91 -3.42 2.01
N THR A 274 8.39 -3.47 0.79
CA THR A 274 7.39 -4.46 0.35
C THR A 274 8.04 -5.75 -0.16
N ILE A 275 9.37 -5.72 -0.41
CA ILE A 275 10.12 -6.89 -0.85
C ILE A 275 10.46 -7.74 0.37
N ASP A 276 10.02 -8.99 0.34
CA ASP A 276 10.25 -10.00 1.37
C ASP A 276 11.24 -11.06 0.84
N THR A 277 12.52 -10.80 1.04
CA THR A 277 13.60 -11.71 0.59
C THR A 277 13.62 -13.03 1.36
N ALA A 278 12.93 -13.12 2.50
CA ALA A 278 12.76 -14.36 3.25
C ALA A 278 11.70 -15.30 2.62
N THR A 279 10.79 -14.76 1.81
CA THR A 279 9.81 -15.53 1.04
C THR A 279 10.41 -15.89 -0.33
N PRO A 280 10.75 -17.18 -0.61
CA PRO A 280 11.51 -17.54 -1.81
C PRO A 280 10.73 -17.39 -3.11
N THR A 281 9.44 -17.74 -3.11
CA THR A 281 8.54 -17.70 -4.28
C THR A 281 7.15 -17.24 -3.91
N GLY A 282 6.36 -16.86 -4.89
CA GLY A 282 4.97 -16.45 -4.69
C GLY A 282 4.07 -17.50 -4.06
N GLU A 283 4.37 -18.79 -4.25
CA GLU A 283 3.61 -19.89 -3.64
C GLU A 283 3.69 -19.89 -2.11
N ALA A 284 4.75 -19.32 -1.54
CA ALA A 284 4.94 -19.21 -0.10
C ALA A 284 4.24 -17.97 0.50
N ILE A 285 3.66 -17.10 -0.32
CA ILE A 285 2.93 -15.91 0.17
C ILE A 285 1.58 -16.34 0.72
N PRO A 286 1.27 -16.05 2.01
CA PRO A 286 -0.04 -16.36 2.57
C PRO A 286 -1.11 -15.44 1.98
N ILE A 287 -2.22 -16.02 1.51
CA ILE A 287 -3.35 -15.29 0.95
C ILE A 287 -4.48 -15.23 1.98
N GLU A 288 -4.91 -14.02 2.31
CA GLU A 288 -6.01 -13.74 3.23
C GLU A 288 -7.35 -14.07 2.56
N GLU A 289 -8.17 -14.91 3.22
CA GLU A 289 -9.57 -15.11 2.83
C GLU A 289 -10.44 -14.12 3.60
N ARG A 290 -11.30 -13.39 2.90
CA ARG A 290 -12.09 -12.30 3.45
C ARG A 290 -13.57 -12.64 3.59
N SER A 291 -14.30 -11.77 4.32
CA SER A 291 -15.73 -11.95 4.57
C SER A 291 -16.51 -12.10 3.26
N ALA A 292 -17.37 -13.13 3.22
CA ALA A 292 -18.30 -13.37 2.12
C ALA A 292 -19.21 -12.16 1.84
N ILE A 293 -19.47 -11.31 2.84
CA ILE A 293 -20.36 -10.14 2.70
C ILE A 293 -19.83 -9.14 1.66
N GLU A 294 -18.52 -9.07 1.45
CA GLU A 294 -17.92 -8.18 0.44
C GLU A 294 -18.32 -8.60 -0.99
N VAL A 295 -18.53 -9.90 -1.22
CA VAL A 295 -18.95 -10.44 -2.51
C VAL A 295 -20.48 -10.42 -2.63
N THR A 296 -21.17 -10.79 -1.55
CA THR A 296 -22.62 -11.00 -1.56
C THR A 296 -23.43 -9.72 -1.47
N HIS A 297 -22.85 -8.64 -0.99
CA HIS A 297 -23.54 -7.36 -0.81
C HIS A 297 -22.77 -6.21 -1.45
N HIS A 298 -23.49 -5.19 -1.87
CA HIS A 298 -22.93 -3.90 -2.28
C HIS A 298 -23.87 -2.76 -1.85
N GLY A 299 -23.32 -1.74 -1.18
CA GLY A 299 -24.12 -0.61 -0.69
C GLY A 299 -25.28 -1.04 0.22
N GLY A 300 -25.09 -2.09 1.03
CA GLY A 300 -26.12 -2.66 1.90
C GLY A 300 -27.16 -3.54 1.18
N LYS A 301 -27.08 -3.71 -0.13
CA LYS A 301 -27.99 -4.54 -0.93
C LYS A 301 -27.37 -5.91 -1.20
N GLN A 302 -28.13 -6.97 -0.96
CA GLN A 302 -27.75 -8.32 -1.32
C GLN A 302 -27.78 -8.53 -2.84
N LEU A 303 -26.74 -9.15 -3.39
CA LEU A 303 -26.59 -9.42 -4.83
C LEU A 303 -26.74 -10.90 -5.18
N THR A 304 -26.56 -11.79 -4.21
CA THR A 304 -26.54 -13.25 -4.44
C THR A 304 -27.69 -13.93 -3.73
N PRO A 305 -28.14 -15.12 -4.18
CA PRO A 305 -29.10 -15.93 -3.43
C PRO A 305 -28.55 -16.31 -2.05
N ASN A 306 -29.46 -16.49 -1.08
CA ASN A 306 -29.10 -17.02 0.24
C ASN A 306 -28.52 -18.43 0.12
N GLY A 307 -27.45 -18.71 0.87
CA GLY A 307 -26.84 -20.04 0.93
C GLY A 307 -25.93 -20.41 -0.23
N VAL A 308 -25.69 -19.51 -1.20
CA VAL A 308 -24.68 -19.75 -2.24
C VAL A 308 -23.28 -19.77 -1.62
N GLY A 309 -22.44 -20.72 -2.06
CA GLY A 309 -21.01 -20.76 -1.65
C GLY A 309 -20.25 -19.56 -2.18
N ILE A 310 -19.34 -19.00 -1.36
CA ILE A 310 -18.52 -17.84 -1.70
C ILE A 310 -17.04 -18.21 -1.52
N CYS A 311 -16.21 -17.76 -2.46
CA CYS A 311 -14.77 -17.75 -2.38
C CYS A 311 -14.34 -16.28 -2.53
N ASN A 312 -13.58 -15.76 -1.55
CA ASN A 312 -13.18 -14.35 -1.52
C ASN A 312 -11.72 -14.17 -1.07
N PRO A 313 -10.73 -14.71 -1.84
CA PRO A 313 -9.34 -14.39 -1.57
C PRO A 313 -9.10 -12.89 -1.80
N ALA A 314 -8.40 -12.25 -0.88
CA ALA A 314 -8.13 -10.81 -0.96
C ALA A 314 -7.13 -10.46 -2.06
N PHE A 315 -6.22 -11.38 -2.35
CA PHE A 315 -5.07 -11.19 -3.24
C PHE A 315 -4.93 -12.38 -4.20
N ASP A 316 -4.25 -12.16 -5.32
CA ASP A 316 -3.68 -13.22 -6.14
C ASP A 316 -2.17 -13.01 -6.31
N VAL A 317 -1.48 -14.07 -6.71
CA VAL A 317 -0.04 -14.03 -6.95
C VAL A 317 0.21 -13.95 -8.45
N THR A 318 0.90 -12.89 -8.85
CA THR A 318 1.35 -12.71 -10.23
C THR A 318 2.77 -13.27 -10.37
N PRO A 319 2.99 -14.32 -11.21
CA PRO A 319 4.33 -14.81 -11.48
C PRO A 319 5.22 -13.77 -12.17
N ALA A 320 6.47 -13.70 -11.77
CA ALA A 320 7.49 -12.78 -12.26
C ALA A 320 7.64 -12.74 -13.79
N LYS A 321 7.38 -13.86 -14.47
CA LYS A 321 7.43 -13.98 -15.94
C LYS A 321 6.45 -13.06 -16.69
N TYR A 322 5.43 -12.52 -16.01
CA TYR A 322 4.47 -11.58 -16.58
C TYR A 322 4.86 -10.13 -16.33
N VAL A 323 5.84 -9.87 -15.47
CA VAL A 323 6.26 -8.54 -15.05
C VAL A 323 7.36 -8.01 -15.95
N THR A 324 7.15 -6.86 -16.56
CA THR A 324 8.14 -6.19 -17.43
C THR A 324 9.24 -5.55 -16.61
N ALA A 325 8.87 -4.91 -15.49
CA ALA A 325 9.79 -4.35 -14.51
C ALA A 325 9.11 -4.17 -13.14
N ILE A 326 9.89 -4.28 -12.07
CA ILE A 326 9.53 -3.85 -10.72
C ILE A 326 10.21 -2.52 -10.49
N ILE A 327 9.44 -1.53 -10.07
CA ILE A 327 9.86 -0.15 -9.86
C ILE A 327 9.88 0.10 -8.35
N THR A 328 11.03 0.48 -7.83
CA THR A 328 11.23 0.82 -6.42
C THR A 328 11.87 2.21 -6.31
N GLU A 329 11.98 2.76 -5.10
CA GLU A 329 12.73 3.99 -4.85
C GLU A 329 14.24 3.82 -5.08
N ARG A 330 14.73 2.57 -5.12
CA ARG A 330 16.14 2.27 -5.39
C ARG A 330 16.46 2.18 -6.88
N GLY A 331 15.43 2.01 -7.74
CA GLY A 331 15.59 1.90 -9.18
C GLY A 331 14.59 0.95 -9.82
N VAL A 332 14.84 0.66 -11.09
CA VAL A 332 14.02 -0.22 -11.93
C VAL A 332 14.69 -1.59 -12.03
N LEU A 333 14.05 -2.60 -11.48
CA LEU A 333 14.49 -3.98 -11.54
C LEU A 333 13.90 -4.68 -12.78
N ARG A 334 14.69 -5.54 -13.41
CA ARG A 334 14.28 -6.35 -14.57
C ARG A 334 14.66 -7.80 -14.37
N ALA A 335 13.97 -8.69 -15.08
CA ALA A 335 14.29 -10.12 -15.03
C ALA A 335 15.74 -10.38 -15.52
N PRO A 336 16.44 -11.36 -14.89
CA PRO A 336 15.99 -12.27 -13.81
C PRO A 336 15.93 -11.55 -12.46
N TYR A 337 14.75 -11.52 -11.84
CA TYR A 337 14.54 -10.74 -10.62
C TYR A 337 15.33 -11.26 -9.41
N SER A 338 15.59 -12.57 -9.33
CA SER A 338 16.43 -13.15 -8.27
C SER A 338 17.87 -12.63 -8.28
N GLU A 339 18.34 -12.12 -9.41
CA GLU A 339 19.67 -11.53 -9.58
C GLU A 339 19.59 -10.02 -9.31
N SER A 340 18.69 -9.32 -10.02
CA SER A 340 18.56 -7.87 -9.92
C SER A 340 18.16 -7.37 -8.52
N LEU A 341 17.37 -8.16 -7.76
CA LEU A 341 17.07 -7.88 -6.36
C LEU A 341 18.32 -7.96 -5.48
N LYS A 342 19.13 -9.02 -5.63
CA LYS A 342 20.37 -9.17 -4.87
C LYS A 342 21.39 -8.09 -5.18
N GLU A 343 21.56 -7.75 -6.45
CA GLU A 343 22.47 -6.67 -6.88
C GLU A 343 22.06 -5.34 -6.27
N MET A 344 20.76 -5.01 -6.28
CA MET A 344 20.23 -3.77 -5.73
C MET A 344 20.38 -3.72 -4.20
N GLU A 345 20.25 -4.85 -3.51
CA GLU A 345 20.46 -4.94 -2.07
C GLU A 345 21.92 -4.64 -1.69
N LEU A 346 22.89 -5.17 -2.47
CA LEU A 346 24.32 -4.97 -2.25
C LEU A 346 24.79 -3.51 -2.49
N VAL A 347 24.14 -2.79 -3.38
CA VAL A 347 24.49 -1.39 -3.69
C VAL A 347 24.00 -0.43 -2.61
N ALA A 348 22.98 -0.83 -1.83
CA ALA A 348 22.33 0.03 -0.84
C ALA A 348 22.77 -0.24 0.61
N GLY A 349 23.56 -1.27 0.87
CA GLY A 349 24.19 -1.58 2.18
C GLY A 349 25.63 -1.11 2.22
#